data_66e56b94bb8a86c802cfb5ca00d38bb1
#
_entry.id   66e56b94bb8a86c802cfb5ca00d38bb1
#
_cell.length_a   1.000
_cell.length_b   1.000
_cell.length_c   1.000
_cell.angle_alpha   90.00
_cell.angle_beta   90.00
_cell.angle_gamma   90.00
#
_symmetry.space_group_name_H-M   'P 1'
#
loop_
_entity.id
_entity.type
_entity.pdbx_description
1 polymer ?
#
loop_
_entity_poly.entity_id
_entity_poly.type
_entity_poly.pdbx_seq_one_letter_code
_entity_poly.pdbx_strand_id
1 'polypeptide(L)'
;MIGKKRKRETNKEILSVYNEEVDTDNNIGRYKPLSVYIGAKYFVDATGNCDFSNNINCKFLEMKSEYQPMSLRFLMSGIDIEKFGKWLLEKDTDRNVTTVENIDGVTHLSTAYTWDTDKQWALAPFFDKAVKEGLIKDSDRNYFQVFTVAGMPTTLAFNCPRIPENLNPNLVKDTSKALIEGREAIYRLSLFCKKYFPGFENAYISNIADFLGVRVSNRLKGKYVYTIDDLKSGKKFEHPALISNYPVDVHNKSKNTSTLEQTGEYQLPIESLMSYDYDNLFVVGRGISADYMAQGALRVQASCFSMGEAVAKYIKNQLS
;
A
#
# COMPACT_ATOMS: atom_id res chain seq x y z
N MET A 1 -6.01 22.05 11.15
CA MET A 1 -5.01 21.84 12.23
C MET A 1 -5.73 21.10 13.36
N ILE A 2 -5.30 19.91 13.71
CA ILE A 2 -5.96 19.07 14.70
C ILE A 2 -5.44 19.42 16.07
N GLY A 3 -6.35 19.63 16.97
CA GLY A 3 -6.28 20.41 18.12
C GLY A 3 -5.55 19.91 19.36
N LYS A 4 -5.78 20.56 20.46
CA LYS A 4 -5.06 20.37 21.72
C LYS A 4 -5.42 19.05 22.39
N LYS A 5 -4.39 18.41 22.85
CA LYS A 5 -4.37 17.20 23.63
C LYS A 5 -4.69 17.51 25.10
N ARG A 6 -5.71 16.90 25.69
CA ARG A 6 -5.83 16.85 27.14
C ARG A 6 -5.25 15.52 27.65
N LYS A 7 -4.19 15.62 28.45
CA LYS A 7 -3.49 14.52 29.04
C LYS A 7 -3.78 14.50 30.53
N ARG A 8 -4.15 13.35 31.09
CA ARG A 8 -4.07 13.15 32.53
C ARG A 8 -2.62 12.88 32.89
N GLU A 9 -2.03 13.65 33.80
CA GLU A 9 -0.60 13.57 34.14
C GLU A 9 -0.19 12.22 34.76
N THR A 10 -1.14 11.46 35.30
CA THR A 10 -0.85 10.22 36.05
C THR A 10 -0.91 8.92 35.24
N ASN A 11 -1.67 8.83 34.12
CA ASN A 11 -1.89 7.57 33.41
C ASN A 11 -1.63 7.62 31.89
N LYS A 12 -1.10 8.68 31.35
CA LYS A 12 -0.81 8.81 29.90
C LYS A 12 -1.94 8.36 28.95
N GLU A 13 -3.19 8.65 29.31
CA GLU A 13 -4.37 8.32 28.51
C GLU A 13 -4.81 9.51 27.67
N ILE A 14 -5.31 9.24 26.46
CA ILE A 14 -6.04 10.22 25.67
C ILE A 14 -7.46 10.27 26.20
N LEU A 15 -7.92 11.44 26.67
CA LEU A 15 -9.28 11.59 27.17
C LEU A 15 -10.23 12.06 26.06
N SER A 16 -9.75 12.93 25.21
CA SER A 16 -10.51 13.48 24.08
C SER A 16 -9.59 14.10 23.03
N VAL A 17 -10.07 14.18 21.81
CA VAL A 17 -9.42 14.87 20.70
C VAL A 17 -10.40 15.86 20.10
N TYR A 18 -9.95 17.08 19.80
CA TYR A 18 -10.75 18.12 19.18
C TYR A 18 -9.97 18.86 18.09
N ASN A 19 -10.68 19.43 17.13
CA ASN A 19 -10.13 20.40 16.20
C ASN A 19 -10.24 21.81 16.77
N GLU A 20 -9.16 22.59 16.72
CA GLU A 20 -9.25 24.05 16.93
C GLU A 20 -9.76 24.71 15.65
N GLU A 21 -10.66 25.69 15.81
CA GLU A 21 -11.01 26.58 14.70
C GLU A 21 -9.76 27.33 14.27
N VAL A 22 -9.39 27.17 13.00
CA VAL A 22 -8.40 28.05 12.39
C VAL A 22 -9.14 29.30 11.96
N ASP A 23 -8.97 30.39 12.73
CA ASP A 23 -9.38 31.71 12.30
C ASP A 23 -8.44 32.11 11.14
N THR A 24 -8.90 31.90 9.92
CA THR A 24 -8.22 32.42 8.74
C THR A 24 -8.86 33.75 8.39
N ASP A 25 -8.25 34.84 8.78
CA ASP A 25 -8.61 36.22 8.40
C ASP A 25 -8.59 36.49 6.87
N ASN A 26 -8.44 35.47 6.05
CA ASN A 26 -8.45 35.56 4.60
C ASN A 26 -9.73 34.95 4.02
N ASN A 27 -10.61 35.80 3.61
CA ASN A 27 -11.92 35.69 2.97
C ASN A 27 -11.99 34.83 1.67
N ILE A 28 -11.50 33.57 1.66
CA ILE A 28 -11.71 32.65 0.55
C ILE A 28 -12.39 31.38 1.10
N GLY A 29 -13.73 31.34 0.99
CA GLY A 29 -14.55 30.17 1.27
C GLY A 29 -14.84 29.98 2.76
N ARG A 30 -15.99 30.48 3.21
CA ARG A 30 -16.50 30.32 4.58
C ARG A 30 -16.96 28.87 4.83
N TYR A 31 -16.03 27.94 5.01
CA TYR A 31 -16.31 26.72 5.75
C TYR A 31 -15.74 26.88 7.16
N LYS A 32 -16.64 27.14 8.15
CA LYS A 32 -16.26 26.92 9.55
C LYS A 32 -16.12 25.42 9.74
N PRO A 33 -14.93 24.88 10.04
CA PRO A 33 -14.81 23.47 10.37
C PRO A 33 -15.66 23.19 11.61
N LEU A 34 -16.51 22.19 11.52
CA LEU A 34 -17.27 21.73 12.68
C LEU A 34 -16.28 21.09 13.66
N SER A 35 -16.12 21.73 14.83
CA SER A 35 -15.32 21.14 15.91
C SER A 35 -16.17 20.08 16.63
N VAL A 36 -15.71 18.83 16.57
CA VAL A 36 -16.35 17.70 17.24
C VAL A 36 -15.45 17.20 18.35
N TYR A 37 -15.98 17.12 19.57
CA TYR A 37 -15.31 16.47 20.70
C TYR A 37 -15.71 15.01 20.74
N ILE A 38 -14.73 14.12 20.68
CA ILE A 38 -14.96 12.68 20.79
C ILE A 38 -14.22 12.18 22.03
N GLY A 39 -14.98 11.80 23.06
CA GLY A 39 -14.48 11.10 24.23
C GLY A 39 -14.60 9.60 24.06
N ALA A 40 -13.53 8.84 24.32
CA ALA A 40 -13.54 7.39 24.29
C ALA A 40 -12.57 6.81 25.33
N LYS A 41 -12.85 5.58 25.78
CA LYS A 41 -11.92 4.86 26.66
C LYS A 41 -10.66 4.43 25.89
N TYR A 42 -10.82 4.03 24.62
CA TYR A 42 -9.75 3.58 23.74
C TYR A 42 -9.84 4.26 22.37
N PHE A 43 -8.70 4.46 21.73
CA PHE A 43 -8.56 4.99 20.39
C PHE A 43 -7.77 4.01 19.52
N VAL A 44 -8.21 3.82 18.27
CA VAL A 44 -7.52 3.00 17.30
C VAL A 44 -7.22 3.85 16.07
N ASP A 45 -5.93 4.08 15.80
CA ASP A 45 -5.47 4.76 14.60
C ASP A 45 -5.35 3.74 13.46
N ALA A 46 -6.28 3.82 12.51
CA ALA A 46 -6.30 3.03 11.29
C ALA A 46 -6.10 3.89 10.03
N THR A 47 -5.53 5.09 10.16
CA THR A 47 -5.33 6.05 9.06
C THR A 47 -4.25 5.60 8.07
N GLY A 48 -3.47 4.60 8.43
CA GLY A 48 -2.41 4.02 7.62
C GLY A 48 -1.11 4.84 7.63
N ASN A 49 -1.18 6.16 7.66
CA ASN A 49 -0.01 7.04 7.83
C ASN A 49 0.23 7.45 9.29
N CYS A 50 -0.58 6.92 10.22
CA CYS A 50 -0.59 7.34 11.63
C CYS A 50 -0.94 8.82 11.79
N ASP A 51 -1.89 9.34 11.00
CA ASP A 51 -2.23 10.77 11.00
C ASP A 51 -2.79 11.20 12.35
N PHE A 52 -3.65 10.37 12.96
CA PHE A 52 -4.16 10.61 14.31
C PHE A 52 -3.03 10.63 15.34
N SER A 53 -2.17 9.62 15.34
CA SER A 53 -1.03 9.50 16.26
C SER A 53 -0.04 10.66 16.10
N ASN A 54 0.20 11.10 14.86
CA ASN A 54 1.05 12.25 14.56
C ASN A 54 0.48 13.55 15.14
N ASN A 55 -0.83 13.75 15.00
CA ASN A 55 -1.50 14.96 15.48
C ASN A 55 -1.49 15.09 17.02
N ILE A 56 -1.39 13.99 17.74
CA ILE A 56 -1.23 13.98 19.20
C ILE A 56 0.22 13.83 19.66
N ASN A 57 1.19 14.01 18.74
CA ASN A 57 2.63 13.99 18.98
C ASN A 57 3.14 12.68 19.62
N CYS A 58 2.67 11.53 19.11
CA CYS A 58 3.27 10.24 19.44
C CYS A 58 4.70 10.15 18.90
N LYS A 59 5.49 9.29 19.51
CA LYS A 59 6.82 8.93 19.01
C LYS A 59 6.72 7.94 17.87
N PHE A 60 7.57 8.14 16.87
CA PHE A 60 7.69 7.23 15.72
C PHE A 60 9.06 6.58 15.70
N LEU A 61 9.14 5.44 15.05
CA LEU A 61 10.42 4.81 14.71
C LEU A 61 11.13 5.69 13.67
N GLU A 62 12.46 5.75 13.78
CA GLU A 62 13.27 6.53 12.86
C GLU A 62 13.11 5.98 11.43
N MET A 63 12.76 6.87 10.51
CA MET A 63 12.73 6.57 9.09
C MET A 63 14.06 7.03 8.49
N LYS A 64 14.94 6.09 8.16
CA LYS A 64 16.23 6.36 7.50
C LYS A 64 16.04 6.79 6.04
N SER A 65 15.13 7.74 5.77
CA SER A 65 14.78 8.27 4.43
C SER A 65 14.47 7.23 3.34
N GLU A 66 14.18 6.00 3.72
CA GLU A 66 13.88 4.91 2.78
C GLU A 66 12.36 4.73 2.67
N TYR A 67 11.79 5.36 1.65
CA TYR A 67 10.38 5.11 1.29
C TYR A 67 10.34 4.07 0.18
N GLN A 68 9.39 3.13 0.27
CA GLN A 68 9.08 2.29 -0.89
C GLN A 68 8.34 3.12 -1.95
N PRO A 69 8.52 2.81 -3.24
CA PRO A 69 7.83 3.53 -4.31
C PRO A 69 6.31 3.53 -4.07
N MET A 70 5.68 4.69 -4.20
CA MET A 70 4.23 4.77 -4.27
C MET A 70 3.74 4.24 -5.63
N SER A 71 2.48 3.87 -5.72
CA SER A 71 1.85 3.45 -6.98
C SER A 71 0.47 4.07 -7.12
N LEU A 72 0.00 4.18 -8.35
CA LEU A 72 -1.37 4.58 -8.65
C LEU A 72 -1.99 3.49 -9.54
N ARG A 73 -3.00 2.79 -9.02
CA ARG A 73 -3.67 1.70 -9.74
C ARG A 73 -4.74 2.24 -10.68
N PHE A 74 -5.02 1.49 -11.74
CA PHE A 74 -6.10 1.85 -12.68
C PHE A 74 -6.75 0.62 -13.29
N LEU A 75 -7.89 0.83 -13.92
CA LEU A 75 -8.62 -0.16 -14.70
C LEU A 75 -8.66 0.29 -16.16
N MET A 76 -8.53 -0.66 -17.06
CA MET A 76 -8.90 -0.49 -18.46
C MET A 76 -10.00 -1.46 -18.83
N SER A 77 -11.01 -0.98 -19.53
CA SER A 77 -12.17 -1.74 -20.01
C SER A 77 -12.25 -1.71 -21.52
N GLY A 78 -13.15 -2.52 -22.11
CA GLY A 78 -13.27 -2.67 -23.56
C GLY A 78 -12.17 -3.54 -24.17
N ILE A 79 -11.58 -4.43 -23.35
CA ILE A 79 -10.50 -5.34 -23.75
C ILE A 79 -11.11 -6.68 -24.18
N ASP A 80 -10.64 -7.22 -25.32
CA ASP A 80 -10.82 -8.62 -25.67
C ASP A 80 -9.78 -9.45 -24.91
N ILE A 81 -10.20 -9.92 -23.72
CA ILE A 81 -9.33 -10.65 -22.80
C ILE A 81 -8.89 -11.99 -23.37
N GLU A 82 -9.74 -12.68 -24.14
CA GLU A 82 -9.38 -13.95 -24.76
C GLU A 82 -8.29 -13.76 -25.83
N LYS A 83 -8.42 -12.76 -26.69
CA LYS A 83 -7.43 -12.43 -27.71
C LYS A 83 -6.10 -12.07 -27.07
N PHE A 84 -6.13 -11.22 -26.03
CA PHE A 84 -4.93 -10.85 -25.28
C PHE A 84 -4.32 -12.05 -24.56
N GLY A 85 -5.12 -12.85 -23.87
CA GLY A 85 -4.66 -14.04 -23.16
C GLY A 85 -3.97 -15.06 -24.06
N LYS A 86 -4.56 -15.39 -25.23
CA LYS A 86 -3.94 -16.27 -26.22
C LYS A 86 -2.58 -15.76 -26.67
N TRP A 87 -2.52 -14.50 -27.05
CA TRP A 87 -1.27 -13.86 -27.48
C TRP A 87 -0.23 -13.84 -26.36
N LEU A 88 -0.66 -13.55 -25.13
CA LEU A 88 0.25 -13.49 -23.97
C LEU A 88 0.88 -14.86 -23.67
N LEU A 89 0.09 -15.94 -23.75
CA LEU A 89 0.59 -17.32 -23.58
C LEU A 89 1.59 -17.74 -24.65
N GLU A 90 1.46 -17.21 -25.89
CA GLU A 90 2.43 -17.44 -26.97
C GLU A 90 3.74 -16.68 -26.74
N LYS A 91 3.69 -15.49 -26.11
CA LYS A 91 4.86 -14.67 -25.84
C LYS A 91 5.58 -15.07 -24.58
N ASP A 92 4.84 -15.37 -23.53
CA ASP A 92 5.39 -15.73 -22.23
C ASP A 92 5.06 -17.19 -21.90
N THR A 93 6.10 -18.01 -21.86
CA THR A 93 5.99 -19.45 -21.56
C THR A 93 6.18 -19.78 -20.07
N ASP A 94 6.59 -18.79 -19.26
CA ASP A 94 6.76 -18.98 -17.80
C ASP A 94 5.41 -18.87 -17.08
N ARG A 95 4.88 -20.04 -16.69
CA ARG A 95 3.59 -20.15 -15.98
C ARG A 95 3.65 -19.69 -14.52
N ASN A 96 4.82 -19.41 -13.99
CA ASN A 96 4.95 -18.74 -12.69
C ASN A 96 4.77 -17.20 -12.80
N VAL A 97 4.95 -16.65 -13.99
CA VAL A 97 4.79 -15.21 -14.28
C VAL A 97 3.42 -14.94 -14.90
N THR A 98 3.03 -15.76 -15.87
CA THR A 98 1.80 -15.57 -16.66
C THR A 98 0.89 -16.78 -16.56
N THR A 99 -0.32 -16.56 -16.08
CA THR A 99 -1.40 -17.56 -16.03
C THR A 99 -2.60 -17.06 -16.85
N VAL A 100 -3.19 -17.98 -17.64
CA VAL A 100 -4.47 -17.76 -18.30
C VAL A 100 -5.25 -19.07 -18.18
N GLU A 101 -6.36 -19.02 -17.47
CA GLU A 101 -7.21 -20.16 -17.17
C GLU A 101 -8.65 -19.85 -17.52
N ASN A 102 -9.42 -20.85 -17.97
CA ASN A 102 -10.86 -20.71 -18.10
C ASN A 102 -11.53 -21.44 -16.94
N ILE A 103 -12.26 -20.71 -16.12
CA ILE A 103 -13.02 -21.24 -14.99
C ILE A 103 -14.49 -20.88 -15.23
N ASP A 104 -15.33 -21.92 -15.36
CA ASP A 104 -16.77 -21.76 -15.58
C ASP A 104 -17.12 -20.85 -16.78
N GLY A 105 -16.35 -20.93 -17.86
CA GLY A 105 -16.55 -20.13 -19.07
C GLY A 105 -16.00 -18.71 -18.99
N VAL A 106 -15.36 -18.32 -17.89
CA VAL A 106 -14.74 -17.00 -17.68
C VAL A 106 -13.23 -17.13 -17.78
N THR A 107 -12.61 -16.29 -18.60
CA THR A 107 -11.16 -16.21 -18.71
C THR A 107 -10.57 -15.46 -17.52
N HIS A 108 -9.73 -16.13 -16.75
CA HIS A 108 -8.91 -15.57 -15.68
C HIS A 108 -7.49 -15.42 -16.20
N LEU A 109 -6.98 -14.20 -16.16
CA LEU A 109 -5.65 -13.85 -16.63
C LEU A 109 -4.90 -13.10 -15.52
N SER A 110 -3.64 -13.48 -15.30
CA SER A 110 -2.71 -12.72 -14.48
C SER A 110 -1.32 -12.78 -15.08
N THR A 111 -0.65 -11.63 -15.14
CA THR A 111 0.80 -11.58 -15.38
C THR A 111 1.40 -10.53 -14.46
N ALA A 112 2.52 -10.88 -13.82
CA ALA A 112 3.23 -10.01 -12.91
C ALA A 112 4.69 -9.95 -13.28
N TYR A 113 5.20 -8.75 -13.47
CA TYR A 113 6.57 -8.52 -13.83
C TYR A 113 7.24 -7.49 -12.93
N THR A 114 8.34 -7.89 -12.33
CA THR A 114 9.34 -7.00 -11.73
C THR A 114 10.57 -7.04 -12.60
N TRP A 115 11.12 -5.88 -12.95
CA TRP A 115 12.32 -5.82 -13.76
C TRP A 115 13.48 -6.47 -12.99
N ASP A 116 13.75 -7.73 -13.31
CA ASP A 116 14.95 -8.43 -12.89
C ASP A 116 15.91 -8.42 -14.09
N THR A 117 17.07 -7.82 -13.93
CA THR A 117 18.07 -7.72 -15.00
C THR A 117 18.62 -9.09 -15.41
N ASP A 118 18.50 -10.09 -14.54
CA ASP A 118 19.00 -11.45 -14.80
C ASP A 118 17.98 -12.34 -15.52
N LYS A 119 16.70 -11.96 -15.52
CA LYS A 119 15.64 -12.62 -16.28
C LYS A 119 15.08 -11.67 -17.33
N GLN A 120 15.29 -12.01 -18.60
CA GLN A 120 14.61 -11.28 -19.68
C GLN A 120 13.12 -11.66 -19.69
N TRP A 121 12.28 -10.73 -19.28
CA TRP A 121 10.85 -10.90 -19.41
C TRP A 121 10.39 -10.90 -20.87
N ALA A 122 9.44 -11.80 -21.19
CA ALA A 122 8.95 -12.01 -22.55
C ALA A 122 8.40 -10.71 -23.21
N LEU A 123 7.82 -9.81 -22.43
CA LEU A 123 7.30 -8.52 -22.94
C LEU A 123 8.33 -7.40 -22.95
N ALA A 124 9.55 -7.58 -22.42
CA ALA A 124 10.59 -6.54 -22.39
C ALA A 124 10.87 -5.90 -23.76
N PRO A 125 10.95 -6.66 -24.89
CA PRO A 125 11.18 -6.05 -26.19
C PRO A 125 10.14 -5.02 -26.61
N PHE A 126 8.87 -5.19 -26.23
CA PHE A 126 7.80 -4.22 -26.52
C PHE A 126 7.98 -2.94 -25.72
N PHE A 127 8.34 -3.06 -24.43
CA PHE A 127 8.62 -1.91 -23.56
C PHE A 127 9.87 -1.16 -24.04
N ASP A 128 10.95 -1.86 -24.38
CA ASP A 128 12.19 -1.26 -24.91
C ASP A 128 11.93 -0.48 -26.20
N LYS A 129 11.10 -1.04 -27.09
CA LYS A 129 10.71 -0.37 -28.32
C LYS A 129 9.89 0.89 -28.03
N ALA A 130 8.93 0.82 -27.10
CA ALA A 130 8.09 1.94 -26.73
C ALA A 130 8.89 3.09 -26.07
N VAL A 131 9.91 2.77 -25.26
CA VAL A 131 10.84 3.76 -24.69
C VAL A 131 11.65 4.43 -25.81
N LYS A 132 12.20 3.66 -26.76
CA LYS A 132 12.96 4.19 -27.91
C LYS A 132 12.12 5.10 -28.80
N GLU A 133 10.82 4.82 -28.93
CA GLU A 133 9.86 5.63 -29.68
C GLU A 133 9.36 6.86 -28.90
N GLY A 134 9.72 7.00 -27.62
CA GLY A 134 9.25 8.08 -26.74
C GLY A 134 7.77 7.96 -26.34
N LEU A 135 7.16 6.78 -26.51
CA LEU A 135 5.76 6.54 -26.16
C LEU A 135 5.58 6.41 -24.63
N ILE A 136 6.56 5.80 -23.97
CA ILE A 136 6.62 5.67 -22.51
C ILE A 136 7.99 6.15 -22.01
N LYS A 137 8.07 6.51 -20.74
CA LYS A 137 9.34 6.79 -20.08
C LYS A 137 10.03 5.48 -19.66
N ASP A 138 11.35 5.50 -19.49
CA ASP A 138 12.12 4.36 -18.98
C ASP A 138 11.59 3.86 -17.64
N SER A 139 11.18 4.79 -16.78
CA SER A 139 10.59 4.47 -15.46
C SER A 139 9.24 3.74 -15.53
N ASP A 140 8.47 3.88 -16.60
CA ASP A 140 7.14 3.26 -16.73
C ASP A 140 7.24 1.73 -16.89
N ARG A 141 8.39 1.20 -17.31
CA ARG A 141 8.65 -0.23 -17.46
C ARG A 141 9.14 -0.91 -16.17
N ASN A 142 9.37 -0.16 -15.11
CA ASN A 142 9.96 -0.70 -13.87
C ASN A 142 9.09 -1.73 -13.15
N TYR A 143 7.81 -1.72 -13.40
CA TYR A 143 6.88 -2.72 -12.90
C TYR A 143 5.63 -2.77 -13.77
N PHE A 144 5.23 -3.97 -14.15
CA PHE A 144 3.99 -4.18 -14.88
C PHE A 144 3.28 -5.42 -14.34
N GLN A 145 2.07 -5.24 -13.87
CA GLN A 145 1.22 -6.33 -13.42
C GLN A 145 -0.21 -6.03 -13.85
N VAL A 146 -0.85 -7.01 -14.49
CA VAL A 146 -2.25 -6.95 -14.88
C VAL A 146 -2.96 -8.25 -14.52
N PHE A 147 -4.24 -8.14 -14.18
CA PHE A 147 -5.09 -9.30 -13.88
C PHE A 147 -6.55 -8.99 -14.16
N THR A 148 -7.31 -10.03 -14.41
CA THR A 148 -8.78 -9.95 -14.60
C THR A 148 -9.48 -9.55 -13.31
N VAL A 149 -10.63 -8.89 -13.47
CA VAL A 149 -11.47 -8.46 -12.35
C VAL A 149 -12.76 -9.28 -12.33
N ALA A 150 -13.06 -9.92 -11.22
CA ALA A 150 -14.27 -10.73 -11.06
C ALA A 150 -15.52 -9.89 -11.36
N GLY A 151 -16.43 -10.44 -12.17
CA GLY A 151 -17.66 -9.76 -12.59
C GLY A 151 -17.48 -8.67 -13.67
N MET A 152 -16.27 -8.44 -14.19
CA MET A 152 -15.96 -7.44 -15.22
C MET A 152 -15.26 -8.09 -16.43
N PRO A 153 -15.99 -8.74 -17.33
CA PRO A 153 -15.43 -9.66 -18.35
C PRO A 153 -14.56 -8.98 -19.43
N THR A 154 -14.61 -7.65 -19.56
CA THR A 154 -13.76 -6.90 -20.53
C THR A 154 -12.78 -5.96 -19.83
N THR A 155 -12.51 -6.17 -18.54
CA THR A 155 -11.73 -5.24 -17.71
C THR A 155 -10.50 -5.94 -17.14
N LEU A 156 -9.36 -5.28 -17.25
CA LEU A 156 -8.13 -5.63 -16.55
C LEU A 156 -7.79 -4.57 -15.50
N ALA A 157 -7.37 -5.03 -14.33
CA ALA A 157 -6.78 -4.20 -13.29
C ALA A 157 -5.26 -4.13 -13.48
N PHE A 158 -4.70 -2.95 -13.33
CA PHE A 158 -3.27 -2.65 -13.43
C PHE A 158 -2.72 -2.28 -12.06
N ASN A 159 -1.82 -3.10 -11.53
CA ASN A 159 -1.08 -2.82 -10.30
C ASN A 159 0.23 -2.06 -10.60
N CYS A 160 0.13 -1.10 -11.46
CA CYS A 160 1.16 -0.16 -11.92
C CYS A 160 0.49 1.18 -12.28
N PRO A 161 1.23 2.28 -12.54
CA PRO A 161 2.67 2.40 -12.48
C PRO A 161 3.22 2.50 -11.04
N ARG A 162 4.52 2.26 -10.89
CA ARG A 162 5.28 2.70 -9.71
C ARG A 162 5.79 4.11 -9.94
N ILE A 163 5.65 4.96 -8.93
CA ILE A 163 6.18 6.31 -8.97
C ILE A 163 7.69 6.23 -8.69
N PRO A 164 8.55 6.66 -9.63
CA PRO A 164 9.99 6.37 -9.57
C PRO A 164 10.77 7.19 -8.54
N GLU A 165 10.20 8.30 -8.08
CA GLU A 165 10.88 9.24 -7.21
C GLU A 165 10.80 8.85 -5.73
N ASN A 166 11.83 9.29 -4.95
CA ASN A 166 11.86 9.14 -3.51
C ASN A 166 10.98 10.22 -2.85
N LEU A 167 9.66 10.05 -2.93
CA LEU A 167 8.69 10.98 -2.39
C LEU A 167 8.23 10.54 -0.99
N ASN A 168 8.11 11.52 -0.10
CA ASN A 168 7.64 11.30 1.26
C ASN A 168 6.09 11.30 1.29
N PRO A 169 5.43 10.17 1.60
CA PRO A 169 3.97 10.09 1.61
C PRO A 169 3.30 10.92 2.72
N ASN A 170 4.07 11.43 3.68
CA ASN A 170 3.57 12.29 4.74
C ASN A 170 3.57 13.78 4.35
N LEU A 171 4.11 14.14 3.17
CA LEU A 171 4.14 15.51 2.67
C LEU A 171 3.13 15.70 1.54
N VAL A 172 2.21 16.65 1.72
CA VAL A 172 1.18 16.97 0.72
C VAL A 172 1.78 17.31 -0.64
N LYS A 173 2.90 18.05 -0.66
CA LYS A 173 3.62 18.40 -1.89
C LYS A 173 4.07 17.15 -2.66
N ASP A 174 4.62 16.17 -1.95
CA ASP A 174 5.16 14.95 -2.56
C ASP A 174 4.03 14.01 -3.02
N THR A 175 2.95 13.90 -2.25
CA THR A 175 1.78 13.13 -2.66
C THR A 175 1.07 13.75 -3.86
N SER A 176 0.98 15.08 -3.94
CA SER A 176 0.45 15.79 -5.11
C SER A 176 1.30 15.53 -6.36
N LYS A 177 2.63 15.60 -6.23
CA LYS A 177 3.56 15.28 -7.32
C LYS A 177 3.42 13.82 -7.77
N ALA A 178 3.30 12.89 -6.82
CA ALA A 178 3.10 11.48 -7.12
C ALA A 178 1.77 11.21 -7.85
N LEU A 179 0.70 11.92 -7.51
CA LEU A 179 -0.59 11.81 -8.21
C LEU A 179 -0.51 12.31 -9.65
N ILE A 180 0.19 13.42 -9.89
CA ILE A 180 0.39 13.98 -11.24
C ILE A 180 1.18 12.98 -12.09
N GLU A 181 2.38 12.58 -11.64
CA GLU A 181 3.23 11.64 -12.39
C GLU A 181 2.53 10.29 -12.59
N GLY A 182 1.79 9.80 -11.59
CA GLY A 182 1.03 8.56 -11.69
C GLY A 182 -0.04 8.61 -12.80
N ARG A 183 -0.80 9.71 -12.91
CA ARG A 183 -1.81 9.89 -13.96
C ARG A 183 -1.18 10.01 -15.34
N GLU A 184 -0.08 10.73 -15.46
CA GLU A 184 0.67 10.82 -16.72
C GLU A 184 1.21 9.44 -17.15
N ALA A 185 1.76 8.67 -16.23
CA ALA A 185 2.26 7.32 -16.50
C ALA A 185 1.12 6.37 -16.90
N ILE A 186 -0.05 6.44 -16.26
CA ILE A 186 -1.24 5.68 -16.64
C ILE A 186 -1.65 5.99 -18.08
N TYR A 187 -1.67 7.26 -18.44
CA TYR A 187 -2.01 7.67 -19.82
C TYR A 187 -1.01 7.09 -20.83
N ARG A 188 0.30 7.22 -20.59
CA ARG A 188 1.35 6.63 -21.44
C ARG A 188 1.21 5.10 -21.55
N LEU A 189 1.01 4.40 -20.43
CA LEU A 189 0.80 2.95 -20.41
C LEU A 189 -0.47 2.53 -21.17
N SER A 190 -1.55 3.31 -21.08
CA SER A 190 -2.77 3.01 -21.84
C SER A 190 -2.55 3.07 -23.33
N LEU A 191 -1.83 4.08 -23.84
CA LEU A 191 -1.44 4.21 -25.24
C LEU A 191 -0.49 3.08 -25.67
N PHE A 192 0.45 2.70 -24.80
CA PHE A 192 1.34 1.58 -25.01
C PHE A 192 0.56 0.27 -25.19
N CYS A 193 -0.35 -0.05 -24.28
CA CYS A 193 -1.17 -1.26 -24.37
C CYS A 193 -1.99 -1.29 -25.66
N LYS A 194 -2.63 -0.18 -26.01
CA LYS A 194 -3.41 -0.08 -27.28
C LYS A 194 -2.56 -0.28 -28.53
N LYS A 195 -1.30 0.15 -28.50
CA LYS A 195 -0.39 0.04 -29.65
C LYS A 195 0.22 -1.33 -29.82
N TYR A 196 0.53 -2.00 -28.71
CA TYR A 196 1.36 -3.20 -28.74
C TYR A 196 0.65 -4.49 -28.37
N PHE A 197 -0.49 -4.43 -27.67
CA PHE A 197 -1.18 -5.61 -27.17
C PHE A 197 -2.46 -5.88 -27.96
N PRO A 198 -2.55 -7.04 -28.66
CA PRO A 198 -3.79 -7.47 -29.28
C PRO A 198 -4.93 -7.57 -28.26
N GLY A 199 -6.11 -7.15 -28.67
CA GLY A 199 -7.28 -7.11 -27.78
C GLY A 199 -7.48 -5.77 -27.08
N PHE A 200 -6.52 -4.82 -27.18
CA PHE A 200 -6.61 -3.49 -26.60
C PHE A 200 -7.07 -2.41 -27.57
N GLU A 201 -7.45 -2.76 -28.78
CA GLU A 201 -7.77 -1.80 -29.84
C GLU A 201 -8.88 -0.81 -29.42
N ASN A 202 -9.90 -1.32 -28.73
CA ASN A 202 -11.04 -0.55 -28.23
C ASN A 202 -10.94 -0.20 -26.74
N ALA A 203 -9.81 -0.52 -26.09
CA ALA A 203 -9.65 -0.33 -24.67
C ALA A 203 -9.58 1.17 -24.30
N TYR A 204 -10.08 1.48 -23.10
CA TYR A 204 -10.05 2.81 -22.54
C TYR A 204 -9.82 2.73 -21.02
N ILE A 205 -9.28 3.80 -20.43
CA ILE A 205 -9.15 3.93 -18.97
C ILE A 205 -10.56 4.11 -18.38
N SER A 206 -11.04 3.12 -17.65
CA SER A 206 -12.37 3.14 -17.04
C SER A 206 -12.40 3.65 -15.60
N ASN A 207 -11.28 3.50 -14.88
CA ASN A 207 -11.14 4.00 -13.52
C ASN A 207 -9.66 4.24 -13.18
N ILE A 208 -9.40 5.24 -12.36
CA ILE A 208 -8.12 5.48 -11.70
C ILE A 208 -8.38 5.54 -10.21
N ALA A 209 -7.53 4.89 -9.40
CA ALA A 209 -7.68 4.90 -7.95
C ALA A 209 -7.66 6.33 -7.39
N ASP A 210 -8.54 6.61 -6.43
CA ASP A 210 -8.65 7.92 -5.79
C ASP A 210 -7.41 8.25 -4.92
N PHE A 211 -6.78 7.20 -4.36
CA PHE A 211 -5.64 7.33 -3.46
C PHE A 211 -4.40 6.63 -3.98
N LEU A 212 -3.25 7.20 -3.66
CA LEU A 212 -1.96 6.56 -3.87
C LEU A 212 -1.82 5.30 -3.04
N GLY A 213 -1.25 4.27 -3.64
CA GLY A 213 -0.79 3.07 -2.94
C GLY A 213 0.50 3.37 -2.18
N VAL A 214 0.36 3.75 -0.92
CA VAL A 214 1.47 4.00 0.00
C VAL A 214 1.83 2.73 0.75
N ARG A 215 3.06 2.27 0.62
CA ARG A 215 3.54 1.03 1.27
C ARG A 215 4.16 1.28 2.63
N VAL A 216 4.92 2.36 2.75
CA VAL A 216 5.63 2.76 3.98
C VAL A 216 5.40 4.25 4.21
N SER A 217 5.00 4.59 5.43
CA SER A 217 4.88 5.95 5.95
C SER A 217 5.36 5.97 7.41
N ASN A 218 4.78 6.78 8.28
CA ASN A 218 5.09 6.74 9.70
C ASN A 218 4.85 5.35 10.29
N ARG A 219 5.76 4.90 11.15
CA ARG A 219 5.62 3.67 11.95
C ARG A 219 5.68 4.07 13.42
N LEU A 220 4.61 3.80 14.15
CA LEU A 220 4.52 4.15 15.56
C LEU A 220 5.64 3.48 16.36
N LYS A 221 6.19 4.17 17.37
CA LYS A 221 6.94 3.51 18.43
C LYS A 221 5.95 2.86 19.39
N GLY A 222 5.84 1.55 19.33
CA GLY A 222 4.98 0.74 20.20
C GLY A 222 5.65 0.31 21.48
N LYS A 223 4.90 -0.40 22.34
CA LYS A 223 5.44 -1.06 23.54
C LYS A 223 6.47 -2.15 23.20
N TYR A 224 6.32 -2.75 22.01
CA TYR A 224 7.28 -3.66 21.40
C TYR A 224 7.60 -3.22 19.99
N VAL A 225 8.87 -3.25 19.59
CA VAL A 225 9.30 -3.04 18.18
C VAL A 225 9.58 -4.42 17.58
N TYR A 226 8.69 -4.87 16.71
CA TYR A 226 8.84 -6.15 16.03
C TYR A 226 9.92 -6.04 14.95
N THR A 227 10.86 -7.00 14.93
CA THR A 227 12.03 -6.97 14.07
C THR A 227 12.01 -8.06 13.02
N ILE A 228 12.82 -7.88 11.98
CA ILE A 228 13.05 -8.93 10.97
C ILE A 228 13.63 -10.20 11.60
N ASP A 229 14.42 -10.09 12.65
CA ASP A 229 14.99 -11.24 13.36
C ASP A 229 13.92 -12.00 14.15
N ASP A 230 12.98 -11.31 14.78
CA ASP A 230 11.81 -11.95 15.40
C ASP A 230 11.00 -12.75 14.37
N LEU A 231 10.80 -12.17 13.17
CA LEU A 231 10.07 -12.79 12.08
C LEU A 231 10.82 -14.05 11.57
N LYS A 232 12.10 -13.92 11.25
CA LYS A 232 12.92 -15.02 10.70
C LYS A 232 13.11 -16.17 11.69
N SER A 233 13.20 -15.87 12.98
CA SER A 233 13.31 -16.90 14.02
C SER A 233 11.98 -17.60 14.32
N GLY A 234 10.85 -17.11 13.80
CA GLY A 234 9.54 -17.63 14.12
C GLY A 234 9.19 -17.47 15.60
N LYS A 235 9.68 -16.39 16.24
CA LYS A 235 9.48 -16.12 17.66
C LYS A 235 8.01 -16.20 18.05
N LYS A 236 7.74 -16.91 19.13
CA LYS A 236 6.39 -17.08 19.69
C LYS A 236 6.14 -16.06 20.80
N PHE A 237 4.89 -15.60 20.89
CA PHE A 237 4.44 -14.63 21.88
C PHE A 237 3.22 -15.17 22.62
N GLU A 238 3.04 -14.75 23.86
CA GLU A 238 1.92 -15.18 24.71
C GLU A 238 0.57 -14.67 24.16
N HIS A 239 0.57 -13.44 23.62
CA HIS A 239 -0.62 -12.80 23.08
C HIS A 239 -0.40 -12.37 21.61
N PRO A 240 -0.43 -13.32 20.65
CA PRO A 240 -0.24 -12.98 19.25
C PRO A 240 -1.49 -12.26 18.71
N ALA A 241 -1.26 -11.09 18.11
CA ALA A 241 -2.28 -10.36 17.35
C ALA A 241 -2.45 -10.92 15.94
N LEU A 242 -1.41 -11.58 15.40
CA LEU A 242 -1.39 -12.15 14.06
C LEU A 242 -0.50 -13.39 14.05
N ILE A 243 -0.94 -14.43 13.34
CA ILE A 243 -0.11 -15.57 12.91
C ILE A 243 -0.13 -15.57 11.39
N SER A 244 1.03 -15.59 10.75
CA SER A 244 1.16 -15.52 9.29
C SER A 244 2.42 -16.23 8.80
N ASN A 245 2.43 -16.55 7.52
CA ASN A 245 3.59 -17.01 6.76
C ASN A 245 3.79 -16.17 5.48
N TYR A 246 3.16 -14.99 5.41
CA TYR A 246 3.30 -14.11 4.25
C TYR A 246 4.76 -13.66 4.11
N PRO A 247 5.35 -13.76 2.91
CA PRO A 247 6.76 -13.43 2.71
C PRO A 247 7.08 -11.96 2.96
N VAL A 248 8.34 -11.67 3.23
CA VAL A 248 8.83 -10.28 3.28
C VAL A 248 8.80 -9.71 1.87
N ASP A 249 7.89 -8.77 1.61
CA ASP A 249 7.73 -8.09 0.32
C ASP A 249 8.14 -6.62 0.43
N VAL A 250 9.36 -6.33 0.01
CA VAL A 250 9.94 -4.98 0.00
C VAL A 250 10.31 -4.58 -1.42
N HIS A 251 9.75 -3.46 -1.86
CA HIS A 251 10.01 -2.89 -3.17
C HIS A 251 11.20 -1.93 -3.12
N ASN A 252 12.28 -2.26 -3.83
CA ASN A 252 13.48 -1.43 -3.90
C ASN A 252 13.33 -0.27 -4.90
N LYS A 253 13.99 0.86 -4.60
CA LYS A 253 14.01 2.05 -5.45
C LYS A 253 15.06 1.97 -6.55
N SER A 254 16.26 1.50 -6.19
CA SER A 254 17.45 1.66 -7.03
C SER A 254 17.66 0.56 -8.07
N LYS A 255 16.99 -0.58 -7.92
CA LYS A 255 17.19 -1.75 -8.79
C LYS A 255 15.90 -2.25 -9.46
N ASN A 256 14.79 -1.53 -9.34
CA ASN A 256 13.50 -1.96 -9.88
C ASN A 256 13.07 -3.38 -9.46
N THR A 257 13.69 -3.91 -8.41
CA THR A 257 13.46 -5.25 -7.88
C THR A 257 12.59 -5.19 -6.64
N SER A 258 11.85 -6.24 -6.41
CA SER A 258 11.21 -6.52 -5.12
C SER A 258 12.02 -7.60 -4.43
N THR A 259 12.29 -7.41 -3.16
CA THR A 259 12.79 -8.51 -2.32
C THR A 259 11.58 -9.28 -1.85
N LEU A 260 11.41 -10.51 -2.35
CA LEU A 260 10.43 -11.44 -1.88
C LEU A 260 11.16 -12.58 -1.18
N GLU A 261 11.27 -12.50 0.14
CA GLU A 261 11.94 -13.51 0.95
C GLU A 261 10.89 -14.39 1.61
N GLN A 262 10.87 -15.68 1.26
CA GLN A 262 9.98 -16.67 1.86
C GLN A 262 10.30 -16.83 3.35
N THR A 263 9.25 -16.94 4.16
CA THR A 263 9.35 -17.06 5.61
C THR A 263 8.64 -18.33 6.07
N GLY A 264 9.04 -18.85 7.23
CA GLY A 264 8.21 -19.77 7.99
C GLY A 264 7.03 -19.07 8.65
N GLU A 265 6.28 -19.80 9.47
CA GLU A 265 5.24 -19.22 10.31
C GLU A 265 5.86 -18.29 11.38
N TYR A 266 5.31 -17.08 11.50
CA TYR A 266 5.71 -16.10 12.49
C TYR A 266 4.48 -15.50 13.21
N GLN A 267 4.73 -14.87 14.35
CA GLN A 267 3.70 -14.23 15.18
C GLN A 267 4.05 -12.77 15.42
N LEU A 268 3.04 -11.89 15.37
CA LEU A 268 3.14 -10.48 15.78
C LEU A 268 2.50 -10.31 17.16
N PRO A 269 3.20 -9.78 18.18
CA PRO A 269 2.60 -9.55 19.50
C PRO A 269 1.67 -8.33 19.48
N ILE A 270 0.65 -8.34 20.36
CA ILE A 270 -0.30 -7.22 20.48
C ILE A 270 0.40 -5.93 20.92
N GLU A 271 1.50 -6.01 21.66
CA GLU A 271 2.31 -4.89 22.14
C GLU A 271 2.93 -4.06 21.00
N SER A 272 3.09 -4.66 19.80
CA SER A 272 3.51 -3.93 18.59
C SER A 272 2.42 -3.04 18.02
N LEU A 273 1.17 -3.24 18.44
CA LEU A 273 0.02 -2.43 18.07
C LEU A 273 -0.32 -1.37 19.13
N MET A 274 0.29 -1.44 20.33
CA MET A 274 0.08 -0.53 21.46
C MET A 274 1.05 0.63 21.42
N SER A 275 0.57 1.86 21.60
CA SER A 275 1.42 3.03 21.69
C SER A 275 2.35 2.98 22.89
N TYR A 276 3.61 3.38 22.70
CA TYR A 276 4.54 3.62 23.80
C TYR A 276 4.14 4.84 24.66
N ASP A 277 3.52 5.87 24.05
CA ASP A 277 3.22 7.13 24.69
C ASP A 277 1.87 7.18 25.41
N TYR A 278 0.91 6.30 25.03
CA TYR A 278 -0.46 6.29 25.54
C TYR A 278 -0.97 4.88 25.75
N ASP A 279 -1.51 4.60 26.93
CA ASP A 279 -1.98 3.26 27.31
C ASP A 279 -3.30 2.86 26.62
N ASN A 280 -4.08 3.84 26.15
CA ASN A 280 -5.37 3.64 25.49
C ASN A 280 -5.34 3.92 23.97
N LEU A 281 -4.15 3.94 23.36
CA LEU A 281 -3.98 4.13 21.92
C LEU A 281 -3.38 2.89 21.27
N PHE A 282 -4.06 2.42 20.22
CA PHE A 282 -3.60 1.36 19.34
C PHE A 282 -3.40 1.90 17.91
N VAL A 283 -2.49 1.28 17.17
CA VAL A 283 -2.30 1.52 15.72
C VAL A 283 -2.37 0.20 14.98
N VAL A 284 -3.15 0.15 13.90
CA VAL A 284 -3.29 -1.04 13.06
C VAL A 284 -2.91 -0.73 11.62
N GLY A 285 -2.62 -1.76 10.83
CA GLY A 285 -2.22 -1.63 9.44
C GLY A 285 -0.73 -1.32 9.28
N ARG A 286 -0.35 -0.57 8.24
CA ARG A 286 1.07 -0.35 7.90
C ARG A 286 1.86 0.55 8.87
N GLY A 287 1.16 1.26 9.77
CA GLY A 287 1.76 2.18 10.75
C GLY A 287 2.22 1.53 12.05
N ILE A 288 2.16 0.22 12.17
CA ILE A 288 2.52 -0.54 13.38
C ILE A 288 3.98 -0.40 13.78
N SER A 289 4.30 -0.81 15.02
CA SER A 289 5.65 -0.80 15.56
C SER A 289 6.46 -2.00 15.05
N ALA A 290 7.01 -1.88 13.86
CA ALA A 290 7.90 -2.87 13.25
C ALA A 290 9.06 -2.20 12.54
N ASP A 291 10.20 -2.89 12.41
CA ASP A 291 11.27 -2.40 11.56
C ASP A 291 10.87 -2.40 10.08
N TYR A 292 11.71 -1.80 9.23
CA TYR A 292 11.40 -1.60 7.81
C TYR A 292 11.19 -2.92 7.06
N MET A 293 12.00 -3.94 7.34
CA MET A 293 11.93 -5.23 6.65
C MET A 293 10.75 -6.06 7.14
N ALA A 294 10.56 -6.16 8.45
CA ALA A 294 9.43 -6.89 9.04
C ALA A 294 8.08 -6.29 8.62
N GLN A 295 7.99 -4.95 8.55
CA GLN A 295 6.78 -4.25 8.07
C GLN A 295 6.39 -4.67 6.65
N GLY A 296 7.36 -5.03 5.80
CA GLY A 296 7.12 -5.54 4.45
C GLY A 296 6.20 -6.77 4.42
N ALA A 297 6.34 -7.68 5.39
CA ALA A 297 5.50 -8.87 5.52
C ALA A 297 4.13 -8.59 6.17
N LEU A 298 4.04 -7.55 7.00
CA LEU A 298 2.90 -7.30 7.88
C LEU A 298 1.83 -6.35 7.31
N ARG A 299 2.16 -5.58 6.26
CA ARG A 299 1.30 -4.51 5.69
C ARG A 299 0.24 -4.99 4.71
N VAL A 300 0.16 -6.28 4.41
CA VAL A 300 -0.84 -6.81 3.48
C VAL A 300 -2.23 -6.82 4.08
N GLN A 301 -3.26 -6.75 3.24
CA GLN A 301 -4.64 -6.57 3.69
C GLN A 301 -5.09 -7.63 4.69
N ALA A 302 -4.82 -8.92 4.46
CA ALA A 302 -5.17 -9.99 5.38
C ALA A 302 -4.57 -9.79 6.78
N SER A 303 -3.29 -9.39 6.84
CA SER A 303 -2.63 -9.06 8.12
C SER A 303 -3.28 -7.85 8.79
N CYS A 304 -3.64 -6.82 8.02
CA CYS A 304 -4.29 -5.61 8.55
C CYS A 304 -5.68 -5.93 9.14
N PHE A 305 -6.48 -6.80 8.51
CA PHE A 305 -7.75 -7.26 9.06
C PHE A 305 -7.57 -8.02 10.38
N SER A 306 -6.62 -8.95 10.43
CA SER A 306 -6.31 -9.72 11.65
C SER A 306 -5.86 -8.81 12.80
N MET A 307 -5.04 -7.79 12.53
CA MET A 307 -4.63 -6.80 13.54
C MET A 307 -5.84 -6.03 14.09
N GLY A 308 -6.75 -5.58 13.22
CA GLY A 308 -7.98 -4.89 13.63
C GLY A 308 -8.86 -5.76 14.53
N GLU A 309 -9.04 -7.02 14.16
CA GLU A 309 -9.80 -7.99 14.95
C GLU A 309 -9.14 -8.24 16.31
N ALA A 310 -7.82 -8.43 16.35
CA ALA A 310 -7.08 -8.67 17.58
C ALA A 310 -7.20 -7.49 18.55
N VAL A 311 -7.04 -6.26 18.07
CA VAL A 311 -7.20 -5.05 18.89
C VAL A 311 -8.63 -4.93 19.40
N ALA A 312 -9.64 -5.21 18.58
CA ALA A 312 -11.04 -5.16 19.01
C ALA A 312 -11.34 -6.19 20.12
N LYS A 313 -10.83 -7.42 19.98
CA LYS A 313 -10.95 -8.47 21.01
C LYS A 313 -10.23 -8.07 22.31
N TYR A 314 -9.01 -7.52 22.19
CA TYR A 314 -8.25 -7.05 23.34
C TYR A 314 -9.01 -5.95 24.09
N ILE A 315 -9.48 -4.92 23.42
CA ILE A 315 -10.24 -3.80 24.00
C ILE A 315 -11.52 -4.33 24.68
N LYS A 316 -12.25 -5.23 24.03
CA LYS A 316 -13.45 -5.84 24.61
C LYS A 316 -13.16 -6.50 25.95
N ASN A 317 -12.08 -7.26 26.06
CA ASN A 317 -11.68 -7.95 27.30
C ASN A 317 -11.24 -6.96 28.41
N GLN A 318 -10.75 -5.75 28.06
CA GLN A 318 -10.41 -4.70 29.02
C GLN A 318 -11.64 -3.92 29.50
N LEU A 319 -12.76 -4.01 28.81
CA LEU A 319 -14.01 -3.32 29.13
C LEU A 319 -15.01 -4.19 29.90
N SER A 320 -14.80 -5.51 29.88
CA SER A 320 -15.57 -6.50 30.65
C SER A 320 -15.01 -6.66 32.06
#